data_2db2a413cf6541e1d418dc2545d959f5
#
_entry.id   2db2a413cf6541e1d418dc2545d959f5
#
_cell.length_a   1.000
_cell.length_b   1.000
_cell.length_c   1.000
_cell.angle_alpha   90.00
_cell.angle_beta   90.00
_cell.angle_gamma   90.00
#
_symmetry.space_group_name_H-M   'P 1'
#
loop_
_entity.id
_entity.type
_entity.pdbx_description
1 polymer ?
#
loop_
_entity_poly.entity_id
_entity_poly.type
_entity_poly.pdbx_seq_one_letter_code
_entity_poly.pdbx_strand_id
1 'polypeptide(L)'
;MKFNLKYLTFSKLYIYFCFLALLNIFFSTTNVNAKSFSINDIEISTPFEINFNKNQIIDEGFLEAFNQLVLSIVQTKDQKKLKQTSLSSIKGMIETFSIKEEKFINEVYYLSLNVSFNKKRVFNLLESKNIFPSLLIKKDVLFIPI
;
A
#
# COMPACT_ATOMS: atom_id res chain seq x y z
N MET A 1 -3.65 -35.29 59.63
CA MET A 1 -3.83 -34.04 58.89
C MET A 1 -4.11 -34.40 57.41
N LYS A 2 -5.37 -34.49 56.96
CA LYS A 2 -5.73 -34.86 55.58
C LYS A 2 -5.76 -33.59 54.75
N PHE A 3 -4.71 -33.34 53.98
CA PHE A 3 -4.67 -32.27 53.00
C PHE A 3 -5.70 -32.56 51.87
N ASN A 4 -6.62 -31.64 51.65
CA ASN A 4 -7.75 -31.79 50.73
C ASN A 4 -7.22 -31.67 49.28
N LEU A 5 -7.03 -32.82 48.63
CA LEU A 5 -6.52 -32.95 47.25
C LEU A 5 -7.40 -32.19 46.22
N LYS A 6 -8.63 -31.91 46.56
CA LYS A 6 -9.57 -31.13 45.69
C LYS A 6 -9.17 -29.69 45.46
N TYR A 7 -8.55 -29.02 46.42
CA TYR A 7 -8.10 -27.61 46.23
C TYR A 7 -6.91 -27.49 45.30
N LEU A 8 -6.09 -28.51 45.21
CA LEU A 8 -4.89 -28.51 44.35
C LEU A 8 -5.24 -28.65 42.87
N THR A 9 -6.32 -29.37 42.55
CA THR A 9 -6.78 -29.55 41.16
C THR A 9 -7.49 -28.29 40.63
N PHE A 10 -8.30 -27.61 41.47
CA PHE A 10 -8.95 -26.34 41.11
C PHE A 10 -7.94 -25.22 40.89
N SER A 11 -6.91 -25.13 41.69
CA SER A 11 -5.84 -24.12 41.54
C SER A 11 -5.08 -24.31 40.24
N LYS A 12 -4.76 -25.53 39.84
CA LYS A 12 -4.11 -25.80 38.53
C LYS A 12 -5.00 -25.47 37.36
N LEU A 13 -6.30 -25.77 37.44
CA LEU A 13 -7.27 -25.44 36.38
C LEU A 13 -7.39 -23.90 36.18
N TYR A 14 -7.38 -23.16 37.28
CA TYR A 14 -7.44 -21.68 37.23
C TYR A 14 -6.18 -21.09 36.59
N ILE A 15 -5.00 -21.62 36.88
CA ILE A 15 -3.74 -21.21 36.27
C ILE A 15 -3.74 -21.48 34.74
N TYR A 16 -4.25 -22.63 34.30
CA TYR A 16 -4.41 -22.94 32.88
C TYR A 16 -5.38 -21.98 32.17
N PHE A 17 -6.49 -21.64 32.83
CA PHE A 17 -7.47 -20.70 32.27
C PHE A 17 -6.91 -19.28 32.16
N CYS A 18 -6.17 -18.80 33.17
CA CYS A 18 -5.46 -17.52 33.13
C CYS A 18 -4.37 -17.50 32.06
N PHE A 19 -3.63 -18.58 31.86
CA PHE A 19 -2.62 -18.70 30.81
C PHE A 19 -3.25 -18.69 29.42
N LEU A 20 -4.38 -19.38 29.23
CA LEU A 20 -5.13 -19.38 27.97
C LEU A 20 -5.72 -17.99 27.66
N ALA A 21 -6.21 -17.27 28.67
CA ALA A 21 -6.70 -15.89 28.52
C ALA A 21 -5.59 -14.91 28.17
N LEU A 22 -4.41 -15.04 28.79
CA LEU A 22 -3.21 -14.26 28.46
C LEU A 22 -2.74 -14.52 27.01
N LEU A 23 -2.78 -15.77 26.55
CA LEU A 23 -2.43 -16.11 25.17
C LEU A 23 -3.32 -15.39 24.16
N ASN A 24 -4.63 -15.25 24.41
CA ASN A 24 -5.55 -14.54 23.53
C ASN A 24 -5.24 -13.03 23.41
N ILE A 25 -4.68 -12.41 24.45
CA ILE A 25 -4.28 -10.99 24.41
C ILE A 25 -3.07 -10.79 23.48
N PHE A 26 -2.14 -11.74 23.43
CA PHE A 26 -0.99 -11.69 22.53
C PHE A 26 -1.36 -11.91 21.05
N PHE A 27 -2.46 -12.60 20.75
CA PHE A 27 -2.95 -12.83 19.39
C PHE A 27 -3.90 -11.74 18.89
N SER A 28 -4.21 -10.71 19.68
CA SER A 28 -4.90 -9.52 19.20
C SER A 28 -3.95 -8.73 18.30
N THR A 29 -3.74 -9.24 17.07
CA THR A 29 -3.06 -8.47 16.01
C THR A 29 -3.90 -7.24 15.73
N THR A 30 -3.48 -6.10 16.23
CA THR A 30 -4.00 -4.83 15.77
C THR A 30 -3.72 -4.77 14.26
N ASN A 31 -4.77 -4.82 13.45
CA ASN A 31 -4.69 -4.47 12.04
C ASN A 31 -4.27 -3.00 11.98
N VAL A 32 -2.97 -2.76 11.96
CA VAL A 32 -2.42 -1.45 11.62
C VAL A 32 -2.77 -1.27 10.15
N ASN A 33 -3.90 -0.62 9.87
CA ASN A 33 -4.20 -0.15 8.54
C ASN A 33 -3.10 0.85 8.17
N ALA A 34 -2.06 0.36 7.54
CA ALA A 34 -1.04 1.18 6.94
C ALA A 34 -1.78 2.07 5.93
N LYS A 35 -1.86 3.37 6.20
CA LYS A 35 -2.49 4.31 5.27
C LYS A 35 -1.66 4.29 3.99
N SER A 36 -2.22 3.77 2.92
CA SER A 36 -1.60 3.68 1.60
C SER A 36 -2.22 4.70 0.64
N PHE A 37 -1.48 5.06 -0.39
CA PHE A 37 -2.00 5.75 -1.56
C PHE A 37 -2.25 4.71 -2.65
N SER A 38 -3.48 4.57 -3.09
CA SER A 38 -3.84 3.63 -4.15
C SER A 38 -4.08 4.35 -5.46
N ILE A 39 -3.41 3.91 -6.51
CA ILE A 39 -3.62 4.32 -7.88
C ILE A 39 -4.16 3.11 -8.62
N ASN A 40 -5.34 3.25 -9.18
CA ASN A 40 -6.04 2.17 -9.83
C ASN A 40 -6.10 2.38 -11.34
N ASP A 41 -6.35 1.27 -12.05
CA ASP A 41 -6.60 1.28 -13.50
C ASP A 41 -5.44 1.89 -14.31
N ILE A 42 -4.20 1.54 -13.95
CA ILE A 42 -3.02 1.89 -14.74
C ILE A 42 -2.99 0.97 -15.96
N GLU A 43 -3.21 1.54 -17.12
CA GLU A 43 -3.23 0.80 -18.38
C GLU A 43 -1.93 1.00 -19.14
N ILE A 44 -1.30 -0.11 -19.51
CA ILE A 44 -0.10 -0.16 -20.34
C ILE A 44 -0.40 -1.04 -21.55
N SER A 45 0.01 -0.61 -22.73
CA SER A 45 -0.07 -1.42 -23.93
C SER A 45 1.26 -1.37 -24.67
N THR A 46 1.71 -2.53 -25.17
CA THR A 46 2.97 -2.63 -25.92
C THR A 46 2.83 -3.68 -27.03
N PRO A 47 3.46 -3.47 -28.19
CA PRO A 47 3.57 -4.52 -29.21
C PRO A 47 4.21 -5.78 -28.62
N PHE A 48 3.71 -6.94 -29.02
CA PHE A 48 4.28 -8.22 -28.62
C PHE A 48 5.38 -8.59 -29.60
N GLU A 49 6.61 -8.34 -29.20
CA GLU A 49 7.80 -8.60 -30.01
C GLU A 49 8.60 -9.80 -29.46
N ILE A 50 9.61 -10.25 -30.23
CA ILE A 50 10.48 -11.39 -29.86
C ILE A 50 11.16 -11.18 -28.49
N ASN A 51 11.43 -9.93 -28.14
CA ASN A 51 12.07 -9.55 -26.85
C ASN A 51 11.05 -9.15 -25.75
N PHE A 52 9.79 -9.59 -25.87
CA PHE A 52 8.75 -9.29 -24.89
C PHE A 52 9.18 -9.70 -23.48
N ASN A 53 9.11 -8.75 -22.54
CA ASN A 53 9.43 -8.98 -21.14
C ASN A 53 8.33 -8.41 -20.25
N LYS A 54 7.48 -9.29 -19.73
CA LYS A 54 6.36 -8.91 -18.85
C LYS A 54 6.81 -8.10 -17.62
N ASN A 55 7.96 -8.43 -17.04
CA ASN A 55 8.45 -7.71 -15.86
C ASN A 55 8.79 -6.25 -16.19
N GLN A 56 9.32 -5.99 -17.39
CA GLN A 56 9.59 -4.64 -17.84
C GLN A 56 8.30 -3.82 -17.98
N ILE A 57 7.23 -4.43 -18.50
CA ILE A 57 5.93 -3.78 -18.65
C ILE A 57 5.30 -3.48 -17.28
N ILE A 58 5.43 -4.39 -16.33
CA ILE A 58 5.01 -4.15 -14.94
C ILE A 58 5.81 -2.98 -14.34
N ASP A 59 7.11 -2.90 -14.62
CA ASP A 59 7.98 -1.82 -14.17
C ASP A 59 7.57 -0.47 -14.77
N GLU A 60 7.18 -0.44 -16.04
CA GLU A 60 6.59 0.73 -16.69
C GLU A 60 5.27 1.15 -16.01
N GLY A 61 4.44 0.17 -15.64
CA GLY A 61 3.23 0.41 -14.84
C GLY A 61 3.50 1.03 -13.49
N PHE A 62 4.58 0.63 -12.81
CA PHE A 62 4.99 1.24 -11.54
C PHE A 62 5.46 2.69 -11.71
N LEU A 63 6.18 2.98 -12.79
CA LEU A 63 6.60 4.35 -13.13
C LEU A 63 5.38 5.22 -13.40
N GLU A 64 4.43 4.75 -14.19
CA GLU A 64 3.21 5.49 -14.51
C GLU A 64 2.34 5.70 -13.25
N ALA A 65 2.16 4.67 -12.41
CA ALA A 65 1.48 4.78 -11.14
C ALA A 65 2.12 5.84 -10.24
N PHE A 66 3.45 5.85 -10.16
CA PHE A 66 4.16 6.86 -9.38
C PHE A 66 3.99 8.28 -9.95
N ASN A 67 4.01 8.42 -11.28
CA ASN A 67 3.74 9.71 -11.94
C ASN A 67 2.34 10.23 -11.58
N GLN A 68 1.32 9.39 -11.68
CA GLN A 68 -0.07 9.76 -11.32
C GLN A 68 -0.19 10.10 -9.83
N LEU A 69 0.48 9.37 -8.95
CA LEU A 69 0.54 9.72 -7.53
C LEU A 69 1.14 11.10 -7.34
N VAL A 70 2.29 11.39 -7.96
CA VAL A 70 2.96 12.70 -7.88
C VAL A 70 2.05 13.81 -8.38
N LEU A 71 1.35 13.62 -9.50
CA LEU A 71 0.38 14.60 -10.03
C LEU A 71 -0.74 14.89 -9.03
N SER A 72 -1.15 13.89 -8.25
CA SER A 72 -2.28 14.02 -7.31
C SER A 72 -1.92 14.69 -5.99
N ILE A 73 -0.66 14.56 -5.52
CA ILE A 73 -0.26 15.03 -4.18
C ILE A 73 0.82 16.10 -4.17
N VAL A 74 1.43 16.44 -5.33
CA VAL A 74 2.55 17.39 -5.42
C VAL A 74 2.21 18.57 -6.31
N GLN A 75 2.50 19.78 -5.85
CA GLN A 75 2.30 21.00 -6.64
C GLN A 75 3.16 20.96 -7.92
N THR A 76 2.63 21.50 -9.02
CA THR A 76 3.26 21.47 -10.35
C THR A 76 4.71 21.97 -10.36
N LYS A 77 5.02 23.00 -9.55
CA LYS A 77 6.37 23.58 -9.44
C LYS A 77 7.42 22.58 -8.91
N ASP A 78 6.99 21.62 -8.07
CA ASP A 78 7.88 20.68 -7.39
C ASP A 78 7.93 19.30 -8.09
N GLN A 79 7.00 19.00 -9.02
CA GLN A 79 6.94 17.71 -9.71
C GLN A 79 8.23 17.39 -10.47
N LYS A 80 8.91 18.40 -11.02
CA LYS A 80 10.18 18.21 -11.74
C LYS A 80 11.28 17.59 -10.87
N LYS A 81 11.29 17.86 -9.56
CA LYS A 81 12.27 17.30 -8.61
C LYS A 81 12.13 15.77 -8.44
N LEU A 82 10.95 15.22 -8.76
CA LEU A 82 10.64 13.80 -8.62
C LEU A 82 10.80 13.00 -9.91
N LYS A 83 10.92 13.65 -11.07
CA LYS A 83 11.09 12.96 -12.37
C LYS A 83 12.34 12.07 -12.43
N GLN A 84 13.35 12.35 -11.62
CA GLN A 84 14.59 11.59 -11.57
C GLN A 84 14.60 10.51 -10.47
N THR A 85 13.42 10.20 -9.89
CA THR A 85 13.32 9.11 -8.91
C THR A 85 13.58 7.77 -9.60
N SER A 86 14.56 7.01 -9.11
CA SER A 86 14.90 5.72 -9.70
C SER A 86 13.78 4.70 -9.54
N LEU A 87 13.65 3.79 -10.50
CA LEU A 87 12.71 2.68 -10.44
C LEU A 87 12.85 1.85 -9.15
N SER A 88 14.10 1.63 -8.71
CA SER A 88 14.37 0.91 -7.45
C SER A 88 13.76 1.63 -6.24
N SER A 89 13.87 2.97 -6.19
CA SER A 89 13.25 3.77 -5.12
C SER A 89 11.73 3.70 -5.19
N ILE A 90 11.15 3.73 -6.40
CA ILE A 90 9.70 3.61 -6.61
C ILE A 90 9.19 2.25 -6.14
N LYS A 91 9.84 1.17 -6.56
CA LYS A 91 9.55 -0.20 -6.09
C LYS A 91 9.64 -0.32 -4.57
N GLY A 92 10.63 0.32 -3.97
CA GLY A 92 10.80 0.38 -2.52
C GLY A 92 9.64 1.06 -1.77
N MET A 93 8.86 1.90 -2.45
CA MET A 93 7.68 2.57 -1.87
C MET A 93 6.38 1.79 -2.09
N ILE A 94 6.34 0.84 -3.02
CA ILE A 94 5.17 0.00 -3.27
C ILE A 94 4.95 -0.91 -2.07
N GLU A 95 3.72 -0.96 -1.58
CA GLU A 95 3.28 -1.85 -0.52
C GLU A 95 2.67 -3.13 -1.11
N THR A 96 1.76 -2.95 -2.07
CA THR A 96 1.13 -4.04 -2.81
C THR A 96 0.82 -3.59 -4.23
N PHE A 97 0.70 -4.55 -5.14
CA PHE A 97 0.14 -4.34 -6.46
C PHE A 97 -0.68 -5.56 -6.90
N SER A 98 -1.61 -5.36 -7.81
CA SER A 98 -2.37 -6.43 -8.42
C SER A 98 -2.58 -6.18 -9.91
N ILE A 99 -2.52 -7.25 -10.68
CA ILE A 99 -2.92 -7.24 -12.09
C ILE A 99 -4.44 -7.38 -12.09
N LYS A 100 -5.13 -6.37 -12.63
CA LYS A 100 -6.58 -6.35 -12.77
C LYS A 100 -7.02 -7.07 -14.02
N GLU A 101 -6.31 -6.80 -15.11
CA GLU A 101 -6.60 -7.36 -16.42
C GLU A 101 -5.32 -7.57 -17.23
N GLU A 102 -5.30 -8.64 -17.99
CA GLU A 102 -4.22 -8.99 -18.91
C GLU A 102 -4.84 -9.52 -20.20
N LYS A 103 -4.52 -8.92 -21.34
CA LYS A 103 -5.06 -9.28 -22.64
C LYS A 103 -3.98 -9.29 -23.72
N PHE A 104 -4.14 -10.17 -24.67
CA PHE A 104 -3.35 -10.19 -25.90
C PHE A 104 -4.30 -10.13 -27.09
N ILE A 105 -4.26 -9.03 -27.84
CA ILE A 105 -5.17 -8.77 -28.96
C ILE A 105 -4.38 -8.14 -30.11
N ASN A 106 -4.47 -8.71 -31.30
CA ASN A 106 -3.84 -8.18 -32.52
C ASN A 106 -2.35 -7.86 -32.35
N GLU A 107 -1.58 -8.79 -31.79
CA GLU A 107 -0.14 -8.65 -31.55
C GLU A 107 0.22 -7.51 -30.57
N VAL A 108 -0.74 -7.02 -29.80
CA VAL A 108 -0.55 -6.04 -28.72
C VAL A 108 -0.88 -6.68 -27.39
N TYR A 109 0.01 -6.54 -26.45
CA TYR A 109 -0.21 -6.92 -25.06
C TYR A 109 -0.74 -5.73 -24.26
N TYR A 110 -1.83 -5.95 -23.54
CA TYR A 110 -2.49 -4.98 -22.67
C TYR A 110 -2.43 -5.45 -21.23
N LEU A 111 -2.05 -4.56 -20.34
CA LEU A 111 -1.96 -4.80 -18.92
C LEU A 111 -2.65 -3.68 -18.15
N SER A 112 -3.54 -4.05 -17.23
CA SER A 112 -4.14 -3.11 -16.26
C SER A 112 -3.70 -3.48 -14.86
N LEU A 113 -3.17 -2.50 -14.11
CA LEU A 113 -2.61 -2.65 -12.77
C LEU A 113 -3.31 -1.75 -11.75
N ASN A 114 -3.40 -2.23 -10.51
CA ASN A 114 -3.65 -1.41 -9.34
C ASN A 114 -2.38 -1.42 -8.49
N VAL A 115 -1.93 -0.25 -8.05
CA VAL A 115 -0.69 -0.09 -7.26
C VAL A 115 -0.99 0.69 -5.99
N SER A 116 -0.58 0.16 -4.85
CA SER A 116 -0.69 0.81 -3.55
C SER A 116 0.69 1.15 -3.01
N PHE A 117 0.90 2.43 -2.71
CA PHE A 117 2.15 2.94 -2.17
C PHE A 117 2.05 3.14 -0.66
N ASN A 118 3.09 2.76 0.06
CA ASN A 118 3.22 3.03 1.49
C ASN A 118 3.36 4.54 1.74
N LYS A 119 2.36 5.10 2.40
CA LYS A 119 2.25 6.56 2.63
C LYS A 119 3.46 7.14 3.35
N LYS A 120 3.99 6.42 4.36
CA LYS A 120 5.16 6.88 5.12
C LYS A 120 6.41 6.96 4.23
N ARG A 121 6.64 5.94 3.38
CA ARG A 121 7.80 5.92 2.48
C ARG A 121 7.70 7.02 1.42
N VAL A 122 6.51 7.26 0.89
CA VAL A 122 6.26 8.38 -0.05
C VAL A 122 6.56 9.72 0.63
N PHE A 123 6.05 9.94 1.84
CA PHE A 123 6.32 11.19 2.57
C PHE A 123 7.81 11.38 2.89
N ASN A 124 8.52 10.32 3.27
CA ASN A 124 9.96 10.39 3.50
C ASN A 124 10.72 10.83 2.23
N LEU A 125 10.30 10.34 1.05
CA LEU A 125 10.87 10.80 -0.23
C LEU A 125 10.59 12.29 -0.46
N LEU A 126 9.34 12.74 -0.27
CA LEU A 126 8.98 14.15 -0.44
C LEU A 126 9.76 15.05 0.51
N GLU A 127 9.86 14.67 1.77
CA GLU A 127 10.61 15.40 2.79
C GLU A 127 12.11 15.50 2.44
N SER A 128 12.74 14.41 1.97
CA SER A 128 14.14 14.40 1.52
C SER A 128 14.41 15.36 0.34
N LYS A 129 13.37 15.73 -0.41
CA LYS A 129 13.41 16.68 -1.53
C LYS A 129 12.90 18.07 -1.15
N ASN A 130 12.58 18.32 0.14
CA ASN A 130 11.95 19.55 0.63
C ASN A 130 10.64 19.88 -0.12
N ILE A 131 9.80 18.85 -0.34
CA ILE A 131 8.49 18.96 -1.00
C ILE A 131 7.40 18.74 0.03
N PHE A 132 6.46 19.69 0.14
CA PHE A 132 5.28 19.56 0.99
C PHE A 132 4.11 19.04 0.16
N PRO A 133 3.48 17.90 0.56
CA PRO A 133 2.36 17.35 -0.17
C PRO A 133 1.15 18.29 -0.12
N SER A 134 0.49 18.48 -1.25
CA SER A 134 -0.79 19.18 -1.37
C SER A 134 -1.91 18.14 -1.40
N LEU A 135 -2.31 17.64 -0.24
CA LEU A 135 -3.45 16.74 -0.17
C LEU A 135 -4.73 17.52 -0.48
N LEU A 136 -5.49 17.04 -1.46
CA LEU A 136 -6.84 17.56 -1.72
C LEU A 136 -7.70 17.26 -0.48
N ILE A 137 -7.93 18.29 0.34
CA ILE A 137 -8.94 18.23 1.39
C ILE A 137 -10.28 18.43 0.66
N LYS A 138 -11.14 17.40 0.65
CA LYS A 138 -12.55 17.59 0.24
C LYS A 138 -13.13 18.65 1.18
N LYS A 139 -13.30 19.87 0.67
CA LYS A 139 -14.09 20.91 1.32
C LYS A 139 -15.51 20.79 0.77
N ASP A 140 -16.44 20.44 1.62
CA ASP A 140 -17.85 20.60 1.29
C ASP A 140 -18.13 22.11 1.25
N VAL A 141 -18.28 22.65 0.07
CA VAL A 141 -18.64 24.06 -0.14
C VAL A 141 -20.15 24.14 -0.23
N LEU A 142 -20.78 24.70 0.79
CA LEU A 142 -22.21 25.03 0.76
C LEU A 142 -22.39 26.30 -0.09
N PHE A 143 -22.93 26.18 -1.31
CA PHE A 143 -23.36 27.30 -2.11
C PHE A 143 -24.72 27.79 -1.58
N ILE A 144 -24.76 28.96 -0.96
CA ILE A 144 -26.01 29.65 -0.60
C ILE A 144 -26.25 30.71 -1.71
N PRO A 145 -27.17 30.51 -2.63
CA PRO A 145 -27.55 31.57 -3.58
C PRO A 145 -28.22 32.68 -2.81
N ILE A 146 -27.76 33.91 -3.02
CA ILE A 146 -28.34 35.16 -2.51
C ILE A 146 -29.40 35.64 -3.47
#